data_e3c74426b7835361b529b04a9ac2098d
#
_entry.id   e3c74426b7835361b529b04a9ac2098d
#
_cell.length_a   1.000
_cell.length_b   1.000
_cell.length_c   1.000
_cell.angle_alpha   90.00
_cell.angle_beta   90.00
_cell.angle_gamma   90.00
#
_symmetry.space_group_name_H-M   'P 1'
#
loop_
_entity.id
_entity.type
_entity.pdbx_description
1 polymer ?
#
loop_
_entity_poly.entity_id
_entity_poly.type
_entity_poly.pdbx_seq_one_letter_code
_entity_poly.pdbx_strand_id
1 'polypeptide(L)'
;MRSILPLIALTLIAAPASAIPAVGETAPAVSGTDITGKARTLKQVAGRKGTVLMFFRSASWCPYCKAQLIAMNEDAAAPLAQRGYSLVGLSYDDVPVLAKFAAERKVAWPLLSDPQSKVIDGWQLRDPAYPPGNRAHGVPRPAIYVINAKGIIRARLMEDDYRKRPPASAVLAAVDALGQ
;
A
#
# COMPACT_ATOMS: atom_id res chain seq x y z
N MET A 1 -38.29 -52.34 14.13
CA MET A 1 -37.26 -51.41 14.56
C MET A 1 -36.81 -50.58 13.35
N ARG A 2 -37.20 -49.31 13.24
CA ARG A 2 -36.84 -48.42 12.14
C ARG A 2 -35.65 -47.60 12.58
N SER A 3 -34.47 -47.82 12.00
CA SER A 3 -33.27 -47.04 12.25
C SER A 3 -33.37 -45.71 11.53
N ILE A 4 -33.39 -44.59 12.29
CA ILE A 4 -33.35 -43.23 11.77
C ILE A 4 -31.85 -42.84 11.70
N LEU A 5 -31.28 -42.74 10.49
CA LEU A 5 -29.96 -42.15 10.31
C LEU A 5 -30.06 -40.61 10.42
N PRO A 6 -29.22 -39.95 11.21
CA PRO A 6 -29.18 -38.52 11.24
C PRO A 6 -28.50 -37.99 9.97
N LEU A 7 -29.18 -37.10 9.25
CA LEU A 7 -28.64 -36.34 8.12
C LEU A 7 -27.74 -35.22 8.69
N ILE A 8 -26.41 -35.37 8.60
CA ILE A 8 -25.45 -34.32 8.97
C ILE A 8 -25.45 -33.30 7.84
N ALA A 9 -26.05 -32.14 8.06
CA ALA A 9 -25.98 -31.02 7.15
C ALA A 9 -24.56 -30.39 7.22
N LEU A 10 -23.77 -30.59 6.18
CA LEU A 10 -22.47 -29.96 6.01
C LEU A 10 -22.70 -28.49 5.61
N THR A 11 -22.63 -27.58 6.56
CA THR A 11 -22.64 -26.13 6.29
C THR A 11 -21.33 -25.72 5.62
N LEU A 12 -21.37 -25.45 4.31
CA LEU A 12 -20.27 -24.82 3.58
C LEU A 12 -20.12 -23.38 4.09
N ILE A 13 -19.11 -23.12 4.90
CA ILE A 13 -18.70 -21.76 5.27
C ILE A 13 -17.97 -21.21 4.05
N ALA A 14 -18.65 -20.36 3.26
CA ALA A 14 -18.01 -19.61 2.18
C ALA A 14 -16.99 -18.66 2.82
N ALA A 15 -15.71 -18.83 2.47
CA ALA A 15 -14.68 -17.87 2.82
C ALA A 15 -15.07 -16.49 2.23
N PRO A 16 -15.00 -15.38 2.99
CA PRO A 16 -15.31 -14.08 2.46
C PRO A 16 -14.40 -13.78 1.27
N ALA A 17 -14.98 -13.34 0.16
CA ALA A 17 -14.21 -12.86 -0.98
C ALA A 17 -13.28 -11.76 -0.47
N SER A 18 -11.96 -11.93 -0.67
CA SER A 18 -10.95 -10.99 -0.19
C SER A 18 -11.17 -9.63 -0.84
N ALA A 19 -11.59 -8.66 -0.06
CA ALA A 19 -11.86 -7.29 -0.50
C ALA A 19 -10.63 -6.40 -0.22
N ILE A 20 -10.56 -5.24 -0.90
CA ILE A 20 -9.56 -4.22 -0.58
C ILE A 20 -9.72 -3.81 0.89
N PRO A 21 -8.64 -3.81 1.68
CA PRO A 21 -8.70 -3.51 3.11
C PRO A 21 -9.40 -2.18 3.42
N ALA A 22 -10.32 -2.21 4.38
CA ALA A 22 -11.15 -1.08 4.75
C ALA A 22 -10.62 -0.36 6.02
N VAL A 23 -11.13 0.85 6.24
CA VAL A 23 -10.88 1.60 7.49
C VAL A 23 -11.44 0.82 8.67
N GLY A 24 -10.67 0.71 9.75
CA GLY A 24 -10.99 -0.07 10.94
C GLY A 24 -10.40 -1.48 10.94
N GLU A 25 -9.99 -2.01 9.80
CA GLU A 25 -9.39 -3.34 9.71
C GLU A 25 -7.89 -3.31 10.07
N THR A 26 -7.37 -4.48 10.46
CA THR A 26 -5.93 -4.69 10.59
C THR A 26 -5.29 -4.68 9.20
N ALA A 27 -4.26 -3.88 9.04
CA ALA A 27 -3.50 -3.81 7.79
C ALA A 27 -2.87 -5.17 7.47
N PRO A 28 -3.04 -5.71 6.25
CA PRO A 28 -2.33 -6.90 5.83
C PRO A 28 -0.80 -6.74 5.95
N ALA A 29 -0.10 -7.85 6.07
CA ALA A 29 1.36 -7.82 6.18
C ALA A 29 2.01 -7.11 4.99
N VAL A 30 3.04 -6.31 5.28
CA VAL A 30 3.88 -5.66 4.28
C VAL A 30 5.32 -6.09 4.53
N SER A 31 5.91 -6.67 3.49
CA SER A 31 7.35 -6.96 3.44
C SER A 31 7.85 -6.72 2.03
N GLY A 32 8.93 -5.95 1.89
CA GLY A 32 9.52 -5.64 0.60
C GLY A 32 11.02 -5.41 0.74
N THR A 33 11.71 -5.26 -0.37
CA THR A 33 13.15 -4.95 -0.37
C THR A 33 13.34 -3.44 -0.52
N ASP A 34 14.08 -2.81 0.37
CA ASP A 34 14.39 -1.38 0.28
C ASP A 34 15.43 -1.09 -0.83
N ILE A 35 15.65 0.20 -1.11
CA ILE A 35 16.59 0.65 -2.15
C ILE A 35 18.04 0.26 -1.88
N THR A 36 18.37 -0.23 -0.68
CA THR A 36 19.71 -0.73 -0.32
C THR A 36 19.83 -2.25 -0.44
N GLY A 37 18.77 -2.93 -0.91
CA GLY A 37 18.71 -4.39 -1.03
C GLY A 37 18.35 -5.13 0.25
N LYS A 38 17.94 -4.44 1.32
CA LYS A 38 17.57 -5.06 2.60
C LYS A 38 16.08 -5.34 2.66
N ALA A 39 15.71 -6.53 3.13
CA ALA A 39 14.31 -6.86 3.42
C ALA A 39 13.80 -6.00 4.59
N ARG A 40 12.61 -5.42 4.41
CA ARG A 40 11.92 -4.56 5.40
C ARG A 40 10.49 -4.99 5.58
N THR A 41 10.04 -4.95 6.81
CA THR A 41 8.61 -5.04 7.16
C THR A 41 8.06 -3.64 7.44
N LEU A 42 6.73 -3.48 7.38
CA LEU A 42 6.10 -2.21 7.73
C LEU A 42 6.48 -1.74 9.13
N LYS A 43 6.56 -2.66 10.10
CA LYS A 43 6.94 -2.36 11.48
C LYS A 43 8.35 -1.76 11.59
N GLN A 44 9.30 -2.21 10.76
CA GLN A 44 10.68 -1.71 10.78
C GLN A 44 10.84 -0.32 10.18
N VAL A 45 9.91 0.10 9.32
CA VAL A 45 9.92 1.40 8.66
C VAL A 45 8.85 2.36 9.19
N ALA A 46 8.07 1.93 10.17
CA ALA A 46 7.01 2.72 10.77
C ALA A 46 7.53 3.87 11.61
N GLY A 47 6.81 4.99 11.60
CA GLY A 47 6.99 6.08 12.53
C GLY A 47 6.37 5.75 13.91
N ARG A 48 6.67 6.58 14.90
CA ARG A 48 6.22 6.37 16.29
C ARG A 48 4.68 6.28 16.43
N LYS A 49 3.93 7.04 15.64
CA LYS A 49 2.45 7.03 15.64
C LYS A 49 1.85 6.14 14.54
N GLY A 50 2.64 5.75 13.54
CA GLY A 50 2.17 4.90 12.45
C GLY A 50 2.85 5.18 11.12
N THR A 51 2.18 4.79 10.04
CA THR A 51 2.71 4.84 8.68
C THR A 51 1.66 5.36 7.71
N VAL A 52 2.08 6.20 6.79
CA VAL A 52 1.37 6.48 5.54
C VAL A 52 1.97 5.59 4.47
N LEU A 53 1.24 4.53 4.10
CA LEU A 53 1.66 3.56 3.09
C LEU A 53 1.04 3.90 1.74
N MET A 54 1.88 4.17 0.74
CA MET A 54 1.46 4.54 -0.60
C MET A 54 1.79 3.42 -1.59
N PHE A 55 0.77 2.79 -2.17
CA PHE A 55 0.89 1.90 -3.32
C PHE A 55 0.88 2.74 -4.60
N PHE A 56 1.89 2.57 -5.43
CA PHE A 56 2.00 3.26 -6.71
C PHE A 56 2.40 2.31 -7.83
N ARG A 57 2.08 2.67 -9.07
CA ARG A 57 2.22 1.77 -10.22
C ARG A 57 3.69 1.56 -10.61
N SER A 58 4.42 2.64 -10.90
CA SER A 58 5.85 2.57 -11.22
C SER A 58 6.53 3.93 -11.11
N ALA A 59 7.74 3.94 -10.57
CA ALA A 59 8.66 5.07 -10.57
C ALA A 59 9.40 5.22 -11.93
N SER A 60 9.31 4.22 -12.81
CA SER A 60 9.94 4.25 -14.13
C SER A 60 9.05 4.85 -15.19
N TRP A 61 7.93 4.21 -15.50
CA TRP A 61 7.12 4.50 -16.67
C TRP A 61 5.82 5.27 -16.39
N CYS A 62 5.37 5.38 -15.12
CA CYS A 62 4.10 6.01 -14.78
C CYS A 62 4.28 7.51 -14.48
N PRO A 63 3.88 8.44 -15.38
CA PRO A 63 4.09 9.88 -15.17
C PRO A 63 3.31 10.41 -13.95
N TYR A 64 2.07 9.96 -13.75
CA TYR A 64 1.22 10.33 -12.62
C TYR A 64 1.83 9.88 -11.28
N CYS A 65 2.47 8.68 -11.26
CA CYS A 65 3.13 8.17 -10.08
C CYS A 65 4.37 9.00 -9.74
N LYS A 66 5.20 9.32 -10.75
CA LYS A 66 6.39 10.17 -10.55
C LYS A 66 6.02 11.54 -10.02
N ALA A 67 4.98 12.17 -10.59
CA ALA A 67 4.49 13.46 -10.11
C ALA A 67 4.01 13.37 -8.65
N GLN A 68 3.23 12.33 -8.30
CA GLN A 68 2.77 12.14 -6.93
C GLN A 68 3.92 11.86 -5.95
N LEU A 69 4.89 11.00 -6.32
CA LEU A 69 6.06 10.72 -5.50
C LEU A 69 6.89 11.97 -5.20
N ILE A 70 7.03 12.86 -6.20
CA ILE A 70 7.73 14.14 -6.05
C ILE A 70 6.94 15.06 -5.09
N ALA A 71 5.64 15.24 -5.33
CA ALA A 71 4.81 16.08 -4.46
C ALA A 71 4.79 15.55 -3.01
N MET A 72 4.69 14.22 -2.82
CA MET A 72 4.77 13.62 -1.48
C MET A 72 6.13 13.85 -0.82
N ASN A 73 7.23 13.84 -1.59
CA ASN A 73 8.58 14.11 -1.08
C ASN A 73 8.73 15.59 -0.64
N GLU A 74 8.23 16.51 -1.45
CA GLU A 74 8.36 17.95 -1.22
C GLU A 74 7.40 18.45 -0.13
N ASP A 75 6.13 18.02 -0.17
CA ASP A 75 5.07 18.66 0.60
C ASP A 75 4.56 17.82 1.79
N ALA A 76 4.83 16.50 1.84
CA ALA A 76 4.27 15.63 2.87
C ALA A 76 5.29 14.91 3.75
N ALA A 77 6.44 14.50 3.23
CA ALA A 77 7.36 13.62 3.96
C ALA A 77 7.82 14.24 5.29
N ALA A 78 8.31 15.47 5.29
CA ALA A 78 8.76 16.15 6.50
C ALA A 78 7.59 16.51 7.44
N PRO A 79 6.44 17.05 6.99
CA PRO A 79 5.28 17.25 7.82
C PRO A 79 4.71 15.98 8.46
N LEU A 80 4.72 14.83 7.76
CA LEU A 80 4.29 13.53 8.31
C LEU A 80 5.25 13.07 9.41
N ALA A 81 6.57 13.19 9.18
CA ALA A 81 7.58 12.84 10.18
C ALA A 81 7.43 13.67 11.47
N GLN A 82 7.14 14.97 11.37
CA GLN A 82 6.85 15.86 12.50
C GLN A 82 5.62 15.38 13.30
N ARG A 83 4.61 14.84 12.61
CA ARG A 83 3.41 14.24 13.21
C ARG A 83 3.65 12.84 13.80
N GLY A 84 4.85 12.27 13.62
CA GLY A 84 5.23 10.95 14.09
C GLY A 84 4.83 9.80 13.15
N TYR A 85 4.47 10.11 11.91
CA TYR A 85 4.19 9.13 10.87
C TYR A 85 5.35 9.03 9.89
N SER A 86 5.70 7.82 9.46
CA SER A 86 6.59 7.63 8.32
C SER A 86 5.79 7.57 7.03
N LEU A 87 6.34 8.15 5.96
CA LEU A 87 5.88 7.90 4.61
C LEU A 87 6.63 6.69 4.04
N VAL A 88 5.92 5.74 3.44
CA VAL A 88 6.48 4.53 2.83
C VAL A 88 5.83 4.31 1.48
N GLY A 89 6.60 4.14 0.43
CA GLY A 89 6.11 3.79 -0.90
C GLY A 89 6.34 2.31 -1.21
N LEU A 90 5.42 1.69 -1.95
CA LEU A 90 5.54 0.31 -2.41
C LEU A 90 5.07 0.20 -3.86
N SER A 91 5.86 -0.45 -4.69
CA SER A 91 5.49 -0.81 -6.05
C SER A 91 6.06 -2.16 -6.45
N TYR A 92 5.65 -2.65 -7.62
CA TYR A 92 6.20 -3.85 -8.22
C TYR A 92 7.56 -3.63 -8.92
N ASP A 93 8.05 -2.37 -8.95
CA ASP A 93 9.36 -2.06 -9.52
C ASP A 93 10.49 -2.79 -8.80
N ASP A 94 11.51 -3.18 -9.55
CA ASP A 94 12.74 -3.73 -9.01
C ASP A 94 13.54 -2.68 -8.22
N VAL A 95 14.36 -3.14 -7.28
CA VAL A 95 15.22 -2.29 -6.43
C VAL A 95 16.04 -1.27 -7.24
N PRO A 96 16.73 -1.60 -8.36
CA PRO A 96 17.48 -0.62 -9.14
C PRO A 96 16.63 0.54 -9.68
N VAL A 97 15.39 0.28 -10.05
CA VAL A 97 14.44 1.31 -10.53
C VAL A 97 14.12 2.29 -9.41
N LEU A 98 13.77 1.77 -8.22
CA LEU A 98 13.45 2.58 -7.05
C LEU A 98 14.67 3.37 -6.56
N ALA A 99 15.84 2.74 -6.52
CA ALA A 99 17.09 3.38 -6.12
C ALA A 99 17.47 4.54 -7.06
N LYS A 100 17.34 4.34 -8.38
CA LYS A 100 17.58 5.39 -9.37
C LYS A 100 16.63 6.57 -9.15
N PHE A 101 15.34 6.32 -9.02
CA PHE A 101 14.35 7.38 -8.77
C PHE A 101 14.64 8.13 -7.48
N ALA A 102 14.94 7.41 -6.39
CA ALA A 102 15.25 7.99 -5.10
C ALA A 102 16.47 8.91 -5.16
N ALA A 103 17.53 8.49 -5.85
CA ALA A 103 18.75 9.29 -6.03
C ALA A 103 18.48 10.56 -6.86
N GLU A 104 17.78 10.44 -7.99
CA GLU A 104 17.48 11.55 -8.89
C GLU A 104 16.55 12.60 -8.26
N ARG A 105 15.64 12.16 -7.37
CA ARG A 105 14.61 13.02 -6.74
C ARG A 105 14.88 13.30 -5.28
N LYS A 106 16.04 12.89 -4.75
CA LYS A 106 16.46 13.09 -3.35
C LYS A 106 15.40 12.58 -2.35
N VAL A 107 14.78 11.42 -2.67
CA VAL A 107 13.81 10.78 -1.81
C VAL A 107 14.55 10.10 -0.65
N ALA A 108 14.29 10.54 0.58
CA ALA A 108 14.95 10.05 1.79
C ALA A 108 14.07 9.09 2.64
N TRP A 109 12.80 8.93 2.28
CA TRP A 109 11.88 8.02 2.94
C TRP A 109 11.83 6.66 2.24
N PRO A 110 11.44 5.57 2.94
CA PRO A 110 11.50 4.20 2.41
C PRO A 110 10.66 3.99 1.15
N LEU A 111 11.30 3.47 0.10
CA LEU A 111 10.66 2.88 -1.07
C LEU A 111 10.92 1.37 -1.04
N LEU A 112 9.85 0.58 -1.15
CA LEU A 112 9.88 -0.88 -1.08
C LEU A 112 9.53 -1.51 -2.42
N SER A 113 10.35 -2.44 -2.83
CA SER A 113 10.19 -3.27 -4.03
C SER A 113 9.41 -4.54 -3.71
N ASP A 114 8.34 -4.81 -4.48
CA ASP A 114 7.53 -6.02 -4.47
C ASP A 114 7.40 -6.60 -5.89
N PRO A 115 8.50 -7.05 -6.52
CA PRO A 115 8.55 -7.38 -7.96
C PRO A 115 7.66 -8.56 -8.34
N GLN A 116 7.26 -9.37 -7.38
CA GLN A 116 6.31 -10.48 -7.58
C GLN A 116 4.88 -10.10 -7.19
N SER A 117 4.63 -8.85 -6.80
CA SER A 117 3.32 -8.32 -6.39
C SER A 117 2.66 -9.09 -5.23
N LYS A 118 3.43 -9.76 -4.38
CA LYS A 118 2.90 -10.56 -3.26
C LYS A 118 2.19 -9.70 -2.22
N VAL A 119 2.77 -8.56 -1.89
CA VAL A 119 2.16 -7.58 -0.98
C VAL A 119 0.95 -6.94 -1.65
N ILE A 120 1.10 -6.52 -2.92
CA ILE A 120 0.02 -5.95 -3.73
C ILE A 120 -1.19 -6.89 -3.77
N ASP A 121 -0.97 -8.20 -3.95
CA ASP A 121 -2.03 -9.22 -3.95
C ASP A 121 -2.64 -9.41 -2.56
N GLY A 122 -1.81 -9.44 -1.53
CA GLY A 122 -2.29 -9.54 -0.14
C GLY A 122 -3.18 -8.36 0.27
N TRP A 123 -3.01 -7.19 -0.38
CA TRP A 123 -3.83 -6.00 -0.21
C TRP A 123 -4.99 -5.91 -1.21
N GLN A 124 -5.17 -6.92 -2.08
CA GLN A 124 -6.19 -6.95 -3.13
C GLN A 124 -6.14 -5.71 -4.06
N LEU A 125 -4.94 -5.20 -4.27
CA LEU A 125 -4.72 -3.99 -5.05
C LEU A 125 -4.24 -4.26 -6.48
N ARG A 126 -3.97 -5.52 -6.88
CA ARG A 126 -3.58 -5.83 -8.27
C ARG A 126 -4.63 -5.26 -9.24
N ASP A 127 -4.15 -4.49 -10.22
CA ASP A 127 -5.04 -3.88 -11.21
C ASP A 127 -5.48 -4.91 -12.25
N PRO A 128 -6.78 -5.28 -12.29
CA PRO A 128 -7.29 -6.30 -13.20
C PRO A 128 -7.26 -5.88 -14.68
N ALA A 129 -7.08 -4.59 -14.97
CA ALA A 129 -6.94 -4.09 -16.33
C ALA A 129 -5.67 -4.59 -17.04
N TYR A 130 -4.73 -5.20 -16.27
CA TYR A 130 -3.45 -5.71 -16.79
C TYR A 130 -3.33 -7.22 -16.52
N PRO A 131 -3.98 -8.07 -17.36
CA PRO A 131 -3.97 -9.53 -17.20
C PRO A 131 -2.57 -10.12 -17.45
N PRO A 132 -2.36 -11.41 -17.12
CA PRO A 132 -1.14 -12.15 -17.46
C PRO A 132 -0.74 -11.97 -18.92
N GLY A 133 0.55 -11.79 -19.19
CA GLY A 133 1.09 -11.47 -20.52
C GLY A 133 1.14 -9.98 -20.87
N ASN A 134 0.45 -9.11 -20.14
CA ASN A 134 0.64 -7.67 -20.26
C ASN A 134 1.93 -7.24 -19.55
N ARG A 135 2.71 -6.34 -20.16
CA ARG A 135 3.97 -5.84 -19.56
C ARG A 135 3.79 -5.11 -18.22
N ALA A 136 2.60 -4.61 -17.92
CA ALA A 136 2.24 -3.98 -16.65
C ALA A 136 1.50 -4.95 -15.71
N HIS A 137 1.49 -6.26 -16.01
CA HIS A 137 0.89 -7.25 -15.11
C HIS A 137 1.55 -7.20 -13.73
N GLY A 138 0.74 -7.19 -12.68
CA GLY A 138 1.23 -7.07 -11.30
C GLY A 138 1.16 -5.65 -10.73
N VAL A 139 0.95 -4.64 -11.58
CA VAL A 139 0.84 -3.25 -11.14
C VAL A 139 -0.34 -3.07 -10.17
N PRO A 140 -0.20 -2.28 -9.09
CA PRO A 140 -1.32 -2.02 -8.20
C PRO A 140 -2.25 -0.94 -8.73
N ARG A 141 -3.51 -0.98 -8.33
CA ARG A 141 -4.35 0.21 -8.26
C ARG A 141 -3.75 1.15 -7.21
N PRO A 142 -3.51 2.43 -7.54
CA PRO A 142 -2.90 3.34 -6.59
C PRO A 142 -3.80 3.61 -5.39
N ALA A 143 -3.22 3.53 -4.21
CA ALA A 143 -3.92 3.77 -2.95
C ALA A 143 -2.96 4.31 -1.89
N ILE A 144 -3.45 5.16 -0.99
CA ILE A 144 -2.73 5.62 0.18
C ILE A 144 -3.50 5.21 1.42
N TYR A 145 -2.81 4.58 2.35
CA TYR A 145 -3.37 4.14 3.63
C TYR A 145 -2.68 4.86 4.78
N VAL A 146 -3.46 5.37 5.72
CA VAL A 146 -2.95 5.82 7.02
C VAL A 146 -3.17 4.69 8.01
N ILE A 147 -2.09 4.19 8.58
CA ILE A 147 -2.07 3.03 9.49
C ILE A 147 -1.48 3.50 10.82
N ASN A 148 -2.18 3.26 11.93
CA ASN A 148 -1.68 3.66 13.24
C ASN A 148 -0.60 2.68 13.77
N ALA A 149 0.02 3.01 14.91
CA ALA A 149 1.05 2.19 15.55
C ALA A 149 0.58 0.77 15.96
N LYS A 150 -0.74 0.56 16.07
CA LYS A 150 -1.34 -0.76 16.34
C LYS A 150 -1.58 -1.58 15.07
N GLY A 151 -1.22 -1.05 13.89
CA GLY A 151 -1.44 -1.72 12.62
C GLY A 151 -2.88 -1.63 12.10
N ILE A 152 -3.71 -0.73 12.63
CA ILE A 152 -5.10 -0.56 12.18
C ILE A 152 -5.16 0.54 11.12
N ILE A 153 -5.86 0.28 10.03
CA ILE A 153 -6.13 1.24 8.96
C ILE A 153 -7.06 2.32 9.50
N ARG A 154 -6.65 3.58 9.42
CA ARG A 154 -7.39 4.72 9.92
C ARG A 154 -7.94 5.63 8.82
N ALA A 155 -7.32 5.60 7.66
CA ALA A 155 -7.82 6.26 6.45
C ALA A 155 -7.36 5.50 5.22
N ARG A 156 -8.15 5.60 4.15
CA ARG A 156 -7.84 5.11 2.81
C ARG A 156 -8.21 6.19 1.81
N LEU A 157 -7.22 6.65 1.03
CA LEU A 157 -7.39 7.59 -0.06
C LEU A 157 -7.10 6.84 -1.37
N MET A 158 -8.13 6.67 -2.18
CA MET A 158 -8.06 5.93 -3.44
C MET A 158 -9.08 6.53 -4.40
N GLU A 159 -8.69 6.69 -5.66
CA GLU A 159 -9.53 7.19 -6.74
C GLU A 159 -9.85 6.06 -7.72
N ASP A 160 -11.02 6.09 -8.32
CA ASP A 160 -11.42 5.12 -9.36
C ASP A 160 -10.59 5.30 -10.63
N ASP A 161 -10.32 6.55 -11.02
CA ASP A 161 -9.41 6.87 -12.12
C ASP A 161 -7.96 6.93 -11.62
N TYR A 162 -7.13 5.98 -12.05
CA TYR A 162 -5.71 5.90 -11.66
C TYR A 162 -4.89 7.15 -12.02
N ARG A 163 -5.38 8.03 -12.89
CA ARG A 163 -4.74 9.29 -13.27
C ARG A 163 -4.96 10.38 -12.23
N LYS A 164 -6.07 10.31 -11.52
CA LYS A 164 -6.34 11.18 -10.36
C LYS A 164 -5.53 10.68 -9.16
N ARG A 165 -4.99 11.60 -8.39
CA ARG A 165 -4.16 11.29 -7.23
C ARG A 165 -4.57 12.17 -6.05
N PRO A 166 -4.76 11.59 -4.87
CA PRO A 166 -4.89 12.38 -3.66
C PRO A 166 -3.66 13.29 -3.50
N PRO A 167 -3.84 14.62 -3.34
CA PRO A 167 -2.73 15.53 -3.13
C PRO A 167 -2.11 15.35 -1.74
N ALA A 168 -0.89 15.83 -1.55
CA ALA A 168 -0.19 15.79 -0.26
C ALA A 168 -1.02 16.41 0.88
N SER A 169 -1.73 17.51 0.61
CA SER A 169 -2.62 18.18 1.58
C SER A 169 -3.76 17.28 2.07
N ALA A 170 -4.35 16.46 1.20
CA ALA A 170 -5.40 15.53 1.62
C ALA A 170 -4.85 14.41 2.53
N VAL A 171 -3.63 13.95 2.27
CA VAL A 171 -2.95 12.97 3.13
C VAL A 171 -2.64 13.56 4.51
N LEU A 172 -2.14 14.79 4.57
CA LEU A 172 -1.90 15.50 5.82
C LEU A 172 -3.19 15.71 6.60
N ALA A 173 -4.26 16.16 5.94
CA ALA A 173 -5.58 16.33 6.56
C ALA A 173 -6.13 15.01 7.13
N ALA A 174 -5.96 13.88 6.42
CA ALA A 174 -6.36 12.58 6.91
C ALA A 174 -5.59 12.16 8.18
N VAL A 175 -4.30 12.50 8.28
CA VAL A 175 -3.50 12.25 9.49
C VAL A 175 -3.92 13.19 10.63
N ASP A 176 -4.16 14.47 10.35
CA ASP A 176 -4.55 15.48 11.34
C ASP A 176 -5.91 15.16 11.97
N ALA A 177 -6.85 14.63 11.19
CA ALA A 177 -8.16 14.18 11.68
C ALA A 177 -8.08 13.02 12.71
N LEU A 178 -6.96 12.31 12.80
CA LEU A 178 -6.76 11.22 13.78
C LEU A 178 -6.24 11.70 15.14
N GLY A 179 -5.78 12.93 15.21
CA GLY A 179 -5.21 13.53 16.43
C GLY A 179 -6.18 14.38 17.24
N GLN A 180 -7.45 14.48 16.80
CA GLN A 180 -8.53 15.20 17.48
C GLN A 180 -9.31 14.30 18.40
#